data_31466a5ecbfea9b9f88a8b679f9dff80
#
_entry.id   31466a5ecbfea9b9f88a8b679f9dff80
#
_cell.length_a   1.000
_cell.length_b   1.000
_cell.length_c   1.000
_cell.angle_alpha   90.00
_cell.angle_beta   90.00
_cell.angle_gamma   90.00
#
_symmetry.space_group_name_H-M   'P 1'
#
loop_
_entity.id
_entity.type
_entity.pdbx_description
1 polymer ?
#
loop_
_entity_poly.entity_id
_entity_poly.type
_entity_poly.pdbx_seq_one_letter_code
_entity_poly.pdbx_strand_id
1 'polypeptide(L)'
;MSRITSPEPTVSKGRLESNRTVPELLAPAGDWECAKAAVENGADAIYFGLDKFNARMRAHNFTDADLPPLMEFLHRRGVKGYVTFNTLVFENELADAESYLRTIIAAGVDAAIVQDVGIARLIREVSPDFPIHASTQMTITSAAGVEFARELGCNLVVLARECSIKEIEKIQLILNGEYRMTNGMVSPCEPAEAIRHPSFPLEVFVHGALCVAYSGQCLTSEALGGRSANRGECAQACRMPYELISDGKLVALGDKKYLLSPQDLA
;
A
#
# COMPACT_ATOMS: atom_id res chain seq x y z
N MET A 1 -45.76 32.50 37.59
CA MET A 1 -45.21 32.25 36.28
C MET A 1 -44.26 31.08 36.40
N SER A 2 -44.76 29.87 36.19
CA SER A 2 -44.02 28.61 36.27
C SER A 2 -43.48 28.26 34.87
N ARG A 3 -42.16 28.08 34.75
CA ARG A 3 -41.52 27.61 33.53
C ARG A 3 -41.68 26.08 33.43
N ILE A 4 -42.32 25.64 32.37
CA ILE A 4 -42.41 24.25 31.98
C ILE A 4 -41.10 23.93 31.22
N THR A 5 -40.25 23.08 31.78
CA THR A 5 -39.10 22.51 31.10
C THR A 5 -39.53 21.20 30.43
N SER A 6 -39.39 21.16 29.09
CA SER A 6 -39.60 19.97 28.29
C SER A 6 -38.43 18.99 28.49
N PRO A 7 -38.67 17.68 28.58
CA PRO A 7 -37.60 16.70 28.69
C PRO A 7 -36.88 16.53 27.36
N GLU A 8 -35.55 16.50 27.39
CA GLU A 8 -34.69 16.14 26.24
C GLU A 8 -34.96 14.67 25.86
N PRO A 9 -34.91 14.35 24.56
CA PRO A 9 -35.03 12.98 24.11
C PRO A 9 -33.79 12.18 24.48
N THR A 10 -33.95 11.18 25.34
CA THR A 10 -32.96 10.15 25.61
C THR A 10 -32.73 9.30 24.36
N VAL A 11 -31.64 9.55 23.63
CA VAL A 11 -31.19 8.65 22.57
C VAL A 11 -30.69 7.38 23.24
N SER A 12 -31.43 6.29 23.10
CA SER A 12 -30.98 4.96 23.47
C SER A 12 -29.78 4.59 22.61
N LYS A 13 -28.61 4.50 23.23
CA LYS A 13 -27.40 3.89 22.62
C LYS A 13 -27.70 2.40 22.42
N GLY A 14 -28.32 2.06 21.30
CA GLY A 14 -28.29 0.71 20.78
C GLY A 14 -26.85 0.31 20.55
N ARG A 15 -26.38 -0.62 21.36
CA ARG A 15 -25.08 -1.27 21.21
C ARG A 15 -25.14 -2.08 19.92
N LEU A 16 -24.70 -1.48 18.81
CA LEU A 16 -24.28 -2.23 17.64
C LEU A 16 -23.04 -3.03 18.07
N GLU A 17 -23.25 -4.29 18.41
CA GLU A 17 -22.17 -5.27 18.45
C GLU A 17 -21.66 -5.42 17.01
N SER A 18 -20.78 -4.51 16.60
CA SER A 18 -19.99 -4.69 15.40
C SER A 18 -19.09 -5.89 15.65
N ASN A 19 -19.23 -6.90 14.83
CA ASN A 19 -18.28 -8.00 14.69
C ASN A 19 -17.00 -7.37 14.11
N ARG A 20 -16.23 -6.67 14.95
CA ARG A 20 -14.95 -6.04 14.56
C ARG A 20 -13.94 -7.16 14.39
N THR A 21 -13.74 -7.58 13.16
CA THR A 21 -12.57 -8.39 12.81
C THR A 21 -11.33 -7.58 13.13
N VAL A 22 -10.39 -8.17 13.86
CA VAL A 22 -9.09 -7.54 14.11
C VAL A 22 -8.39 -7.38 12.76
N PRO A 23 -7.83 -6.19 12.43
CA PRO A 23 -7.08 -6.02 11.20
C PRO A 23 -5.88 -6.96 11.13
N GLU A 24 -5.56 -7.47 9.94
CA GLU A 24 -4.33 -8.22 9.69
C GLU A 24 -3.12 -7.30 9.87
N LEU A 25 -2.16 -7.72 10.67
CA LEU A 25 -0.90 -7.01 10.90
C LEU A 25 0.16 -7.47 9.90
N LEU A 26 0.46 -6.61 8.93
CA LEU A 26 1.48 -6.84 7.91
C LEU A 26 2.80 -6.15 8.28
N ALA A 27 3.90 -6.91 8.34
CA ALA A 27 5.22 -6.40 8.65
C ALA A 27 6.20 -6.53 7.47
N PRO A 28 7.17 -5.58 7.29
CA PRO A 28 8.22 -5.71 6.29
C PRO A 28 9.28 -6.74 6.72
N ALA A 29 9.83 -7.50 5.76
CA ALA A 29 10.99 -8.34 5.99
C ALA A 29 11.97 -8.22 4.81
N GLY A 30 13.16 -7.67 5.06
CA GLY A 30 14.21 -7.55 4.06
C GLY A 30 15.16 -8.73 4.03
N ASP A 31 15.18 -9.54 5.10
CA ASP A 31 16.04 -10.69 5.29
C ASP A 31 15.45 -11.67 6.31
N TRP A 32 16.15 -12.78 6.57
CA TRP A 32 15.74 -13.80 7.50
C TRP A 32 15.60 -13.31 8.95
N GLU A 33 16.45 -12.42 9.40
CA GLU A 33 16.38 -11.88 10.77
C GLU A 33 15.13 -11.01 10.95
N CYS A 34 14.83 -10.18 9.94
CA CYS A 34 13.60 -9.39 9.90
C CYS A 34 12.35 -10.29 9.85
N ALA A 35 12.35 -11.35 9.04
CA ALA A 35 11.24 -12.29 8.96
C ALA A 35 10.96 -12.99 10.28
N LYS A 36 12.01 -13.50 10.95
CA LYS A 36 11.89 -14.12 12.28
C LYS A 36 11.37 -13.12 13.31
N ALA A 37 11.95 -11.90 13.35
CA ALA A 37 11.52 -10.86 14.29
C ALA A 37 10.05 -10.48 14.08
N ALA A 38 9.60 -10.32 12.84
CA ALA A 38 8.20 -10.01 12.53
C ALA A 38 7.25 -11.11 13.04
N VAL A 39 7.55 -12.37 12.75
CA VAL A 39 6.74 -13.52 13.18
C VAL A 39 6.72 -13.65 14.70
N GLU A 40 7.85 -13.50 15.37
CA GLU A 40 7.96 -13.62 16.85
C GLU A 40 7.23 -12.47 17.56
N ASN A 41 7.05 -11.33 16.91
CA ASN A 41 6.30 -10.18 17.44
C ASN A 41 4.84 -10.12 16.98
N GLY A 42 4.31 -11.19 16.39
CA GLY A 42 2.88 -11.37 16.16
C GLY A 42 2.38 -10.79 14.83
N ALA A 43 3.23 -10.70 13.81
CA ALA A 43 2.77 -10.40 12.46
C ALA A 43 1.89 -11.54 11.92
N ASP A 44 0.74 -11.18 11.33
CA ASP A 44 -0.15 -12.12 10.64
C ASP A 44 0.33 -12.40 9.22
N ALA A 45 1.06 -11.46 8.64
CA ALA A 45 1.69 -11.57 7.34
C ALA A 45 3.00 -10.78 7.29
N ILE A 46 3.91 -11.20 6.41
CA ILE A 46 5.09 -10.39 6.06
C ILE A 46 5.08 -10.05 4.57
N TYR A 47 5.64 -8.88 4.21
CA TYR A 47 5.95 -8.59 2.81
C TYR A 47 7.45 -8.47 2.60
N PHE A 48 7.92 -8.99 1.48
CA PHE A 48 9.32 -9.09 1.16
C PHE A 48 9.56 -8.91 -0.34
N GLY A 49 10.81 -8.58 -0.72
CA GLY A 49 11.24 -8.50 -2.11
C GLY A 49 12.22 -9.61 -2.46
N LEU A 50 12.32 -9.91 -3.74
CA LEU A 50 13.41 -10.68 -4.33
C LEU A 50 14.36 -9.74 -5.08
N ASP A 51 15.37 -10.27 -5.72
CA ASP A 51 16.42 -9.50 -6.41
C ASP A 51 15.90 -8.66 -7.59
N LYS A 52 14.73 -9.01 -8.15
CA LYS A 52 14.11 -8.34 -9.29
C LYS A 52 12.72 -7.79 -8.99
N PHE A 53 12.29 -6.81 -9.77
CA PHE A 53 10.92 -6.29 -9.82
C PHE A 53 10.35 -5.75 -8.51
N ASN A 54 11.20 -5.38 -7.54
CA ASN A 54 10.74 -4.77 -6.30
C ASN A 54 11.28 -3.34 -6.11
N ALA A 55 10.49 -2.49 -5.47
CA ALA A 55 10.81 -1.08 -5.24
C ALA A 55 12.02 -0.86 -4.31
N ARG A 56 12.54 -1.90 -3.70
CA ARG A 56 13.70 -1.86 -2.78
C ARG A 56 14.83 -2.79 -3.24
N MET A 57 15.11 -2.86 -4.52
CA MET A 57 16.17 -3.74 -5.08
C MET A 57 17.54 -3.55 -4.44
N ARG A 58 17.79 -2.41 -3.79
CA ARG A 58 19.06 -2.10 -3.10
C ARG A 58 19.13 -2.58 -1.64
N ALA A 59 18.03 -3.07 -1.08
CA ALA A 59 18.02 -3.70 0.23
C ALA A 59 18.62 -5.12 0.15
N HIS A 60 18.93 -5.72 1.29
CA HIS A 60 19.05 -7.17 1.34
C HIS A 60 17.68 -7.73 0.98
N ASN A 61 17.60 -8.53 -0.05
CA ASN A 61 16.37 -9.17 -0.48
C ASN A 61 16.56 -10.68 -0.39
N PHE A 62 15.47 -11.42 -0.41
CA PHE A 62 15.52 -12.87 -0.56
C PHE A 62 15.84 -13.24 -2.01
N THR A 63 16.41 -14.40 -2.19
CA THR A 63 16.66 -14.99 -3.50
C THR A 63 15.57 -15.99 -3.86
N ASP A 64 15.50 -16.41 -5.11
CA ASP A 64 14.56 -17.47 -5.54
C ASP A 64 14.77 -18.78 -4.74
N ALA A 65 16.01 -19.06 -4.33
CA ALA A 65 16.35 -20.22 -3.51
C ALA A 65 15.83 -20.11 -2.05
N ASP A 66 15.65 -18.91 -1.55
CA ASP A 66 15.10 -18.64 -0.21
C ASP A 66 13.59 -18.82 -0.15
N LEU A 67 12.88 -18.71 -1.28
CA LEU A 67 11.42 -18.72 -1.31
C LEU A 67 10.80 -19.98 -0.68
N PRO A 68 11.14 -21.22 -1.12
CA PRO A 68 10.50 -22.40 -0.55
C PRO A 68 10.72 -22.54 0.96
N PRO A 69 11.95 -22.38 1.50
CA PRO A 69 12.15 -22.47 2.95
C PRO A 69 11.51 -21.29 3.71
N LEU A 70 11.41 -20.09 3.11
CA LEU A 70 10.73 -18.96 3.71
C LEU A 70 9.23 -19.22 3.83
N MET A 71 8.58 -19.65 2.76
CA MET A 71 7.16 -19.95 2.77
C MET A 71 6.83 -21.11 3.71
N GLU A 72 7.65 -22.15 3.76
CA GLU A 72 7.50 -23.23 4.75
C GLU A 72 7.63 -22.71 6.18
N PHE A 73 8.59 -21.83 6.47
CA PHE A 73 8.80 -21.22 7.79
C PHE A 73 7.58 -20.41 8.23
N LEU A 74 6.99 -19.61 7.31
CA LEU A 74 5.83 -18.77 7.56
C LEU A 74 4.57 -19.61 7.76
N HIS A 75 4.26 -20.50 6.83
CA HIS A 75 3.04 -21.30 6.83
C HIS A 75 2.95 -22.22 8.04
N ARG A 76 4.07 -22.81 8.49
CA ARG A 76 4.10 -23.60 9.74
C ARG A 76 3.72 -22.79 10.98
N ARG A 77 3.76 -21.45 10.91
CA ARG A 77 3.40 -20.54 12.00
C ARG A 77 2.06 -19.82 11.77
N GLY A 78 1.36 -20.18 10.70
CA GLY A 78 0.10 -19.55 10.32
C GLY A 78 0.26 -18.11 9.80
N VAL A 79 1.48 -17.72 9.40
CA VAL A 79 1.80 -16.40 8.87
C VAL A 79 1.83 -16.47 7.35
N LYS A 80 1.28 -15.44 6.68
CA LYS A 80 1.28 -15.33 5.22
C LYS A 80 2.53 -14.63 4.71
N GLY A 81 2.91 -14.91 3.46
CA GLY A 81 4.02 -14.25 2.77
C GLY A 81 3.56 -13.55 1.50
N TYR A 82 3.76 -12.24 1.42
CA TYR A 82 3.42 -11.41 0.25
C TYR A 82 4.70 -10.93 -0.43
N VAL A 83 4.85 -11.25 -1.71
CA VAL A 83 6.01 -10.80 -2.48
C VAL A 83 5.73 -9.44 -3.13
N THR A 84 6.70 -8.55 -3.10
CA THR A 84 6.62 -7.30 -3.85
C THR A 84 7.00 -7.51 -5.32
N PHE A 85 6.07 -7.22 -6.21
CA PHE A 85 6.25 -7.09 -7.64
C PHE A 85 5.78 -5.68 -8.06
N ASN A 86 6.37 -4.68 -7.45
CA ASN A 86 5.84 -3.32 -7.39
C ASN A 86 6.73 -2.28 -8.06
N THR A 87 7.30 -2.64 -9.19
CA THR A 87 7.98 -1.74 -10.12
C THR A 87 7.27 -1.73 -11.46
N LEU A 88 7.54 -0.70 -12.27
CA LEU A 88 7.16 -0.69 -13.68
C LEU A 88 7.97 -1.74 -14.46
N VAL A 89 7.35 -2.39 -15.42
CA VAL A 89 7.98 -3.41 -16.27
C VAL A 89 7.90 -2.98 -17.72
N PHE A 90 9.04 -3.02 -18.43
CA PHE A 90 9.10 -2.69 -19.84
C PHE A 90 8.89 -3.92 -20.73
N GLU A 91 8.54 -3.68 -21.98
CA GLU A 91 8.24 -4.72 -22.99
C GLU A 91 9.32 -5.82 -23.06
N ASN A 92 10.60 -5.42 -23.03
CA ASN A 92 11.72 -6.36 -23.11
C ASN A 92 11.96 -7.18 -21.82
N GLU A 93 11.23 -6.87 -20.73
CA GLU A 93 11.31 -7.55 -19.43
C GLU A 93 10.14 -8.52 -19.22
N LEU A 94 9.11 -8.50 -20.07
CA LEU A 94 7.88 -9.28 -19.86
C LEU A 94 8.11 -10.79 -19.77
N ALA A 95 9.03 -11.34 -20.55
CA ALA A 95 9.38 -12.76 -20.48
C ALA A 95 10.00 -13.14 -19.14
N ASP A 96 10.89 -12.28 -18.61
CA ASP A 96 11.49 -12.46 -17.29
C ASP A 96 10.44 -12.30 -16.18
N ALA A 97 9.54 -11.34 -16.33
CA ALA A 97 8.43 -11.11 -15.42
C ALA A 97 7.48 -12.31 -15.32
N GLU A 98 7.15 -12.93 -16.45
CA GLU A 98 6.35 -14.16 -16.47
C GLU A 98 7.07 -15.32 -15.79
N SER A 99 8.36 -15.52 -16.08
CA SER A 99 9.16 -16.57 -15.44
C SER A 99 9.23 -16.37 -13.93
N TYR A 100 9.45 -15.13 -13.47
CA TYR A 100 9.46 -14.75 -12.07
C TYR A 100 8.10 -15.03 -11.42
N LEU A 101 6.98 -14.67 -12.07
CA LEU A 101 5.63 -14.95 -11.60
C LEU A 101 5.40 -16.45 -11.38
N ARG A 102 5.82 -17.28 -12.33
CA ARG A 102 5.68 -18.74 -12.20
C ARG A 102 6.49 -19.29 -11.03
N THR A 103 7.67 -18.73 -10.76
CA THR A 103 8.52 -19.09 -9.62
C THR A 103 7.84 -18.76 -8.29
N ILE A 104 7.32 -17.56 -8.13
CA ILE A 104 6.66 -17.16 -6.86
C ILE A 104 5.37 -17.96 -6.60
N ILE A 105 4.59 -18.24 -7.63
CA ILE A 105 3.39 -19.07 -7.51
C ILE A 105 3.76 -20.52 -7.12
N ALA A 106 4.76 -21.09 -7.78
CA ALA A 106 5.23 -22.45 -7.48
C ALA A 106 5.81 -22.60 -6.07
N ALA A 107 6.40 -21.54 -5.51
CA ALA A 107 6.90 -21.52 -4.15
C ALA A 107 5.81 -21.37 -3.07
N GLY A 108 4.54 -21.16 -3.47
CA GLY A 108 3.40 -21.06 -2.56
C GLY A 108 3.28 -19.69 -1.88
N VAL A 109 3.76 -18.62 -2.53
CA VAL A 109 3.54 -17.23 -2.06
C VAL A 109 2.04 -16.92 -2.03
N ASP A 110 1.57 -16.27 -0.97
CA ASP A 110 0.14 -16.08 -0.72
C ASP A 110 -0.46 -14.91 -1.54
N ALA A 111 0.33 -13.90 -1.89
CA ALA A 111 -0.09 -12.80 -2.76
C ALA A 111 1.11 -12.06 -3.37
N ALA A 112 0.88 -11.36 -4.49
CA ALA A 112 1.83 -10.38 -5.03
C ALA A 112 1.31 -8.95 -4.82
N ILE A 113 2.19 -8.05 -4.35
CA ILE A 113 1.93 -6.62 -4.25
C ILE A 113 2.41 -5.96 -5.54
N VAL A 114 1.49 -5.46 -6.37
CA VAL A 114 1.74 -5.11 -7.78
C VAL A 114 1.51 -3.62 -8.02
N GLN A 115 2.43 -2.98 -8.77
CA GLN A 115 2.28 -1.61 -9.24
C GLN A 115 1.81 -1.54 -10.70
N ASP A 116 2.40 -2.35 -11.57
CA ASP A 116 2.21 -2.30 -13.00
C ASP A 116 0.88 -2.95 -13.40
N VAL A 117 0.03 -2.20 -14.12
CA VAL A 117 -1.30 -2.67 -14.53
C VAL A 117 -1.21 -3.81 -15.56
N GLY A 118 -0.17 -3.82 -16.40
CA GLY A 118 0.10 -4.89 -17.35
C GLY A 118 0.47 -6.19 -16.64
N ILE A 119 1.26 -6.08 -15.56
CA ILE A 119 1.62 -7.24 -14.71
C ILE A 119 0.40 -7.78 -13.98
N ALA A 120 -0.49 -6.92 -13.47
CA ALA A 120 -1.74 -7.40 -12.87
C ALA A 120 -2.58 -8.23 -13.86
N ARG A 121 -2.66 -7.81 -15.12
CA ARG A 121 -3.31 -8.60 -16.20
C ARG A 121 -2.57 -9.89 -16.50
N LEU A 122 -1.24 -9.84 -16.62
CA LEU A 122 -0.41 -11.03 -16.85
C LEU A 122 -0.62 -12.08 -15.76
N ILE A 123 -0.71 -11.66 -14.50
CA ILE A 123 -1.00 -12.56 -13.38
C ILE A 123 -2.34 -13.26 -13.60
N ARG A 124 -3.38 -12.55 -14.00
CA ARG A 124 -4.71 -13.12 -14.26
C ARG A 124 -4.71 -14.11 -15.44
N GLU A 125 -3.86 -13.90 -16.43
CA GLU A 125 -3.68 -14.83 -17.57
C GLU A 125 -2.92 -16.09 -17.16
N VAL A 126 -1.89 -15.96 -16.32
CA VAL A 126 -1.05 -17.09 -15.87
C VAL A 126 -1.72 -17.89 -14.74
N SER A 127 -2.38 -17.20 -13.81
CA SER A 127 -3.03 -17.80 -12.64
C SER A 127 -4.26 -16.96 -12.25
N PRO A 128 -5.46 -17.33 -12.72
CA PRO A 128 -6.68 -16.56 -12.50
C PRO A 128 -7.02 -16.30 -11.02
N ASP A 129 -6.66 -17.23 -10.15
CA ASP A 129 -7.03 -17.18 -8.71
C ASP A 129 -5.90 -16.68 -7.81
N PHE A 130 -4.69 -16.42 -8.34
CA PHE A 130 -3.57 -15.96 -7.52
C PHE A 130 -3.84 -14.56 -6.96
N PRO A 131 -3.75 -14.34 -5.63
CA PRO A 131 -4.10 -13.06 -5.03
C PRO A 131 -3.17 -11.92 -5.46
N ILE A 132 -3.77 -10.78 -5.83
CA ILE A 132 -3.09 -9.55 -6.20
C ILE A 132 -3.47 -8.44 -5.22
N HIS A 133 -2.49 -7.81 -4.59
CA HIS A 133 -2.65 -6.61 -3.80
C HIS A 133 -2.16 -5.41 -4.62
N ALA A 134 -3.03 -4.44 -4.88
CA ALA A 134 -2.63 -3.21 -5.55
C ALA A 134 -1.69 -2.41 -4.66
N SER A 135 -0.48 -2.15 -5.13
CA SER A 135 0.55 -1.43 -4.37
C SER A 135 0.16 0.03 -4.10
N THR A 136 0.69 0.64 -3.02
CA THR A 136 0.66 2.10 -2.84
C THR A 136 1.16 2.86 -4.07
N GLN A 137 2.06 2.26 -4.83
CA GLN A 137 2.63 2.85 -6.04
C GLN A 137 1.65 2.92 -7.22
N MET A 138 0.48 2.28 -7.14
CA MET A 138 -0.64 2.53 -8.07
C MET A 138 -1.34 3.87 -7.79
N THR A 139 -0.99 4.58 -6.72
CA THR A 139 -1.52 5.90 -6.36
C THR A 139 -3.04 5.93 -6.18
N ILE A 140 -3.60 4.92 -5.52
CA ILE A 140 -5.05 4.83 -5.31
C ILE A 140 -5.43 5.65 -4.07
N THR A 141 -6.25 6.68 -4.29
CA THR A 141 -6.67 7.67 -3.28
C THR A 141 -8.19 7.86 -3.19
N SER A 142 -8.97 7.05 -3.91
CA SER A 142 -10.42 7.22 -4.01
C SER A 142 -11.14 5.88 -4.19
N ALA A 143 -12.43 5.84 -3.87
CA ALA A 143 -13.28 4.68 -4.12
C ALA A 143 -13.30 4.27 -5.61
N ALA A 144 -13.32 5.25 -6.53
CA ALA A 144 -13.24 4.97 -7.97
C ALA A 144 -11.92 4.28 -8.36
N GLY A 145 -10.79 4.67 -7.74
CA GLY A 145 -9.51 3.97 -7.92
C GLY A 145 -9.52 2.56 -7.36
N VAL A 146 -10.20 2.33 -6.23
CA VAL A 146 -10.38 0.97 -5.67
C VAL A 146 -11.22 0.10 -6.61
N GLU A 147 -12.31 0.65 -7.17
CA GLU A 147 -13.12 -0.07 -8.16
C GLU A 147 -12.32 -0.42 -9.42
N PHE A 148 -11.51 0.51 -9.91
CA PHE A 148 -10.59 0.22 -11.04
C PHE A 148 -9.64 -0.94 -10.72
N ALA A 149 -9.03 -0.95 -9.52
CA ALA A 149 -8.16 -2.05 -9.13
C ALA A 149 -8.93 -3.38 -9.02
N ARG A 150 -10.17 -3.35 -8.52
CA ARG A 150 -11.06 -4.52 -8.48
C ARG A 150 -11.38 -5.05 -9.87
N GLU A 151 -11.70 -4.18 -10.82
CA GLU A 151 -11.95 -4.55 -12.22
C GLU A 151 -10.70 -5.11 -12.90
N LEU A 152 -9.52 -4.62 -12.52
CA LEU A 152 -8.23 -5.15 -12.95
C LEU A 152 -7.94 -6.55 -12.37
N GLY A 153 -8.73 -6.97 -11.39
CA GLY A 153 -8.64 -8.28 -10.75
C GLY A 153 -7.85 -8.27 -9.44
N CYS A 154 -7.55 -7.11 -8.86
CA CYS A 154 -6.94 -7.07 -7.54
C CYS A 154 -7.91 -7.56 -6.45
N ASN A 155 -7.38 -8.17 -5.41
CA ASN A 155 -8.13 -8.71 -4.27
C ASN A 155 -8.09 -7.78 -3.04
N LEU A 156 -7.10 -6.86 -3.01
CA LEU A 156 -6.89 -5.89 -1.95
C LEU A 156 -6.23 -4.64 -2.54
N VAL A 157 -6.48 -3.48 -1.95
CA VAL A 157 -5.80 -2.22 -2.30
C VAL A 157 -5.03 -1.68 -1.10
N VAL A 158 -3.74 -1.47 -1.29
CA VAL A 158 -2.91 -0.67 -0.39
C VAL A 158 -3.09 0.79 -0.78
N LEU A 159 -3.82 1.55 0.02
CA LEU A 159 -4.09 2.95 -0.27
C LEU A 159 -2.80 3.79 -0.28
N ALA A 160 -2.79 4.81 -1.12
CA ALA A 160 -1.70 5.77 -1.14
C ALA A 160 -1.56 6.45 0.25
N ARG A 161 -0.31 6.72 0.66
CA ARG A 161 0.02 7.25 1.99
C ARG A 161 -0.46 8.68 2.22
N GLU A 162 -0.91 9.33 1.17
CA GLU A 162 -1.48 10.68 1.16
C GLU A 162 -2.90 10.72 1.73
N CYS A 163 -3.58 9.58 1.82
CA CYS A 163 -4.94 9.48 2.34
C CYS A 163 -4.98 9.75 3.85
N SER A 164 -5.73 10.76 4.25
CA SER A 164 -6.07 10.99 5.65
C SER A 164 -7.10 9.96 6.16
N ILE A 165 -7.20 9.79 7.46
CA ILE A 165 -8.20 8.89 8.08
C ILE A 165 -9.62 9.23 7.60
N LYS A 166 -9.96 10.52 7.47
CA LYS A 166 -11.27 10.95 6.97
C LYS A 166 -11.53 10.55 5.52
N GLU A 167 -10.51 10.58 4.68
CA GLU A 167 -10.60 10.11 3.29
C GLU A 167 -10.76 8.60 3.24
N ILE A 168 -10.04 7.87 4.08
CA ILE A 168 -10.17 6.40 4.20
C ILE A 168 -11.58 6.01 4.64
N GLU A 169 -12.11 6.66 5.68
CA GLU A 169 -13.50 6.45 6.12
C GLU A 169 -14.50 6.71 4.99
N LYS A 170 -14.32 7.80 4.24
CA LYS A 170 -15.17 8.13 3.10
C LYS A 170 -15.09 7.09 1.98
N ILE A 171 -13.88 6.59 1.67
CA ILE A 171 -13.68 5.50 0.71
C ILE A 171 -14.47 4.26 1.16
N GLN A 172 -14.32 3.85 2.43
CA GLN A 172 -15.03 2.69 2.97
C GLN A 172 -16.54 2.84 2.92
N LEU A 173 -17.08 4.00 3.28
CA LEU A 173 -18.53 4.26 3.23
C LEU A 173 -19.09 4.17 1.81
N ILE A 174 -18.33 4.62 0.80
CA ILE A 174 -18.72 4.48 -0.61
C ILE A 174 -18.66 3.01 -1.04
N LEU A 175 -17.59 2.30 -0.74
CA LEU A 175 -17.42 0.90 -1.10
C LEU A 175 -18.46 -0.01 -0.43
N ASN A 176 -18.91 0.33 0.79
CA ASN A 176 -19.98 -0.39 1.49
C ASN A 176 -21.38 -0.07 0.95
N GLY A 177 -21.50 0.84 -0.03
CA GLY A 177 -22.78 1.27 -0.58
C GLY A 177 -23.59 2.18 0.35
N GLU A 178 -22.99 2.72 1.41
CA GLU A 178 -23.64 3.66 2.33
C GLU A 178 -23.73 5.08 1.74
N TYR A 179 -22.81 5.39 0.82
CA TYR A 179 -22.73 6.66 0.12
C TYR A 179 -22.51 6.44 -1.38
N ARG A 180 -22.97 7.39 -2.19
CA ARG A 180 -22.71 7.43 -3.64
C ARG A 180 -22.02 8.72 -4.03
N MET A 181 -21.25 8.65 -5.11
CA MET A 181 -20.74 9.84 -5.79
C MET A 181 -21.63 10.20 -6.98
N THR A 182 -22.21 11.39 -6.98
CA THR A 182 -22.99 11.94 -8.09
C THR A 182 -22.50 13.36 -8.39
N ASN A 183 -22.05 13.61 -9.61
CA ASN A 183 -21.54 14.93 -10.04
C ASN A 183 -20.45 15.51 -9.11
N GLY A 184 -19.54 14.66 -8.62
CA GLY A 184 -18.45 15.07 -7.72
C GLY A 184 -18.86 15.31 -6.27
N MET A 185 -20.14 15.15 -5.93
CA MET A 185 -20.65 15.22 -4.56
C MET A 185 -20.87 13.84 -3.97
N VAL A 186 -20.53 13.68 -2.69
CA VAL A 186 -20.80 12.46 -1.92
C VAL A 186 -22.07 12.68 -1.11
N SER A 187 -23.06 11.81 -1.32
CA SER A 187 -24.34 11.85 -0.63
C SER A 187 -24.71 10.47 -0.09
N PRO A 188 -25.44 10.39 1.03
CA PRO A 188 -25.95 9.11 1.53
C PRO A 188 -26.80 8.40 0.48
N CYS A 189 -26.69 7.07 0.40
CA CYS A 189 -27.59 6.25 -0.39
C CYS A 189 -28.90 6.02 0.36
N GLU A 190 -30.02 6.04 -0.36
CA GLU A 190 -31.25 5.51 0.20
C GLU A 190 -31.09 3.99 0.45
N PRO A 191 -31.67 3.44 1.53
CA PRO A 191 -31.50 2.02 1.88
C PRO A 191 -31.89 1.03 0.78
N ALA A 192 -32.78 1.44 -0.12
CA ALA A 192 -33.22 0.63 -1.28
C ALA A 192 -32.23 0.66 -2.45
N GLU A 193 -31.33 1.63 -2.50
CA GLU A 193 -30.33 1.83 -3.57
C GLU A 193 -28.94 1.30 -3.19
N ALA A 194 -28.75 0.94 -1.91
CA ALA A 194 -27.48 0.43 -1.40
C ALA A 194 -27.19 -0.94 -2.00
N ILE A 195 -26.41 -0.97 -3.06
CA ILE A 195 -25.81 -2.21 -3.57
C ILE A 195 -24.74 -2.61 -2.55
N ARG A 196 -25.08 -3.50 -1.62
CA ARG A 196 -24.15 -4.04 -0.64
C ARG A 196 -23.21 -5.02 -1.35
N HIS A 197 -22.12 -4.50 -1.88
CA HIS A 197 -20.99 -5.34 -2.20
C HIS A 197 -20.30 -5.74 -0.89
N PRO A 198 -19.76 -6.99 -0.77
CA PRO A 198 -18.88 -7.29 0.35
C PRO A 198 -17.76 -6.26 0.35
N SER A 199 -17.47 -5.68 1.53
CA SER A 199 -16.46 -4.62 1.68
C SER A 199 -15.14 -5.08 1.03
N PHE A 200 -14.66 -4.31 0.05
CA PHE A 200 -13.40 -4.62 -0.60
C PHE A 200 -12.25 -4.34 0.40
N PRO A 201 -11.30 -5.29 0.59
CA PRO A 201 -10.23 -5.14 1.56
C PRO A 201 -9.32 -3.95 1.24
N LEU A 202 -9.07 -3.11 2.24
CA LEU A 202 -8.14 -1.99 2.17
C LEU A 202 -6.99 -2.22 3.15
N GLU A 203 -5.79 -1.86 2.74
CA GLU A 203 -4.59 -1.85 3.56
C GLU A 203 -4.06 -0.42 3.66
N VAL A 204 -3.54 -0.04 4.83
CA VAL A 204 -2.96 1.28 5.09
C VAL A 204 -1.67 1.17 5.86
N PHE A 205 -0.72 2.06 5.57
CA PHE A 205 0.50 2.17 6.38
C PHE A 205 0.17 2.89 7.70
N VAL A 206 0.51 2.25 8.81
CA VAL A 206 0.39 2.82 10.16
C VAL A 206 1.74 3.23 10.74
N HIS A 207 2.84 2.69 10.20
CA HIS A 207 4.21 3.00 10.57
C HIS A 207 5.14 2.89 9.37
N GLY A 208 6.15 3.76 9.30
CA GLY A 208 7.19 3.74 8.27
C GLY A 208 7.82 5.11 8.05
N ALA A 209 8.93 5.13 7.30
CA ALA A 209 9.62 6.37 6.95
C ALA A 209 8.74 7.27 6.08
N LEU A 210 8.68 8.55 6.44
CA LEU A 210 7.97 9.55 5.65
C LEU A 210 8.64 9.76 4.30
N CYS A 211 7.84 10.04 3.26
CA CYS A 211 8.31 10.32 1.92
C CYS A 211 7.81 11.69 1.45
N VAL A 212 8.68 12.47 0.83
CA VAL A 212 8.35 13.81 0.30
C VAL A 212 7.52 13.74 -1.00
N ALA A 213 7.63 12.64 -1.74
CA ALA A 213 6.96 12.46 -3.02
C ALA A 213 5.63 11.74 -2.86
N TYR A 214 4.71 11.99 -3.79
CA TYR A 214 3.49 11.20 -3.93
C TYR A 214 3.82 9.73 -4.24
N SER A 215 3.02 8.83 -3.70
CA SER A 215 3.14 7.39 -3.91
C SER A 215 3.15 7.06 -5.41
N GLY A 216 4.17 6.33 -5.88
CA GLY A 216 4.31 5.96 -7.29
C GLY A 216 4.64 7.10 -8.28
N GLN A 217 4.87 8.34 -7.80
CA GLN A 217 5.06 9.53 -8.65
C GLN A 217 6.43 10.21 -8.42
N CYS A 218 7.40 9.51 -7.84
CA CYS A 218 8.69 10.11 -7.52
C CYS A 218 9.64 10.12 -8.72
N LEU A 219 10.03 11.31 -9.16
CA LEU A 219 11.05 11.53 -10.20
C LEU A 219 12.37 12.07 -9.65
N THR A 220 12.48 12.31 -8.33
CA THR A 220 13.66 12.97 -7.73
C THR A 220 14.96 12.23 -7.99
N SER A 221 14.98 10.91 -7.77
CA SER A 221 16.20 10.11 -7.99
C SER A 221 16.59 10.01 -9.46
N GLU A 222 15.61 10.00 -10.35
CA GLU A 222 15.82 9.97 -11.80
C GLU A 222 16.39 11.31 -12.29
N ALA A 223 15.80 12.42 -11.87
CA ALA A 223 16.24 13.77 -12.25
C ALA A 223 17.67 14.08 -11.76
N LEU A 224 18.06 13.60 -10.57
CA LEU A 224 19.37 13.89 -9.97
C LEU A 224 20.45 12.85 -10.28
N GLY A 225 20.11 11.67 -10.77
CA GLY A 225 21.11 10.61 -10.95
C GLY A 225 20.72 9.52 -11.95
N GLY A 226 19.68 9.73 -12.76
CA GLY A 226 19.25 8.78 -13.80
C GLY A 226 18.67 7.46 -13.26
N ARG A 227 18.32 7.40 -11.96
CA ARG A 227 17.80 6.20 -11.30
C ARG A 227 16.34 6.37 -10.93
N SER A 228 15.48 5.53 -11.49
CA SER A 228 14.04 5.63 -11.25
C SER A 228 13.64 4.98 -9.93
N ALA A 229 13.03 5.77 -9.04
CA ALA A 229 12.45 5.26 -7.81
C ALA A 229 11.28 4.29 -8.07
N ASN A 230 10.56 4.48 -9.20
CA ASN A 230 9.44 3.63 -9.61
C ASN A 230 9.92 2.30 -10.25
N ARG A 231 11.23 2.17 -10.43
CA ARG A 231 11.92 0.96 -10.91
C ARG A 231 12.79 0.31 -9.84
N GLY A 232 12.58 0.65 -8.56
CA GLY A 232 13.32 0.06 -7.45
C GLY A 232 14.68 0.69 -7.16
N GLU A 233 15.08 1.73 -7.87
CA GLU A 233 16.42 2.33 -7.79
C GLU A 233 16.43 3.66 -7.03
N CYS A 234 15.55 3.84 -6.05
CA CYS A 234 15.50 5.04 -5.23
C CYS A 234 16.86 5.32 -4.57
N ALA A 235 17.46 6.46 -4.90
CA ALA A 235 18.74 6.90 -4.32
C ALA A 235 18.56 7.60 -2.97
N GLN A 236 17.33 7.80 -2.49
CA GLN A 236 17.00 8.62 -1.32
C GLN A 236 17.58 10.05 -1.43
N ALA A 237 17.64 10.60 -2.65
CA ALA A 237 18.17 11.94 -2.89
C ALA A 237 17.48 13.00 -2.01
N CYS A 238 16.17 12.87 -1.76
CA CYS A 238 15.44 13.76 -0.85
C CYS A 238 15.97 13.78 0.60
N ARG A 239 16.82 12.81 0.99
CA ARG A 239 17.42 12.72 2.34
C ARG A 239 18.89 13.16 2.37
N MET A 240 19.36 13.74 1.29
CA MET A 240 20.70 14.30 1.20
C MET A 240 20.73 15.75 1.68
N PRO A 241 21.91 16.25 2.13
CA PRO A 241 22.08 17.67 2.40
C PRO A 241 22.09 18.47 1.11
N TYR A 242 21.48 19.64 1.13
CA TYR A 242 21.39 20.57 0.01
C TYR A 242 21.89 21.97 0.37
N GLU A 243 22.38 22.70 -0.62
CA GLU A 243 22.62 24.13 -0.57
C GLU A 243 21.45 24.87 -1.23
N LEU A 244 21.05 25.99 -0.67
CA LEU A 244 20.04 26.86 -1.26
C LEU A 244 20.70 28.06 -1.90
N ILE A 245 20.48 28.24 -3.20
CA ILE A 245 20.90 29.43 -3.94
C ILE A 245 19.66 30.20 -4.36
N SER A 246 19.56 31.47 -3.95
CA SER A 246 18.49 32.39 -4.34
C SER A 246 19.11 33.61 -5.00
N ASP A 247 18.63 34.00 -6.18
CA ASP A 247 19.15 35.11 -6.97
C ASP A 247 20.67 35.08 -7.18
N GLY A 248 21.21 33.89 -7.39
CA GLY A 248 22.65 33.65 -7.59
C GLY A 248 23.50 33.76 -6.33
N LYS A 249 22.89 33.88 -5.15
CA LYS A 249 23.59 33.99 -3.87
C LYS A 249 23.31 32.78 -3.00
N LEU A 250 24.36 32.23 -2.38
CA LEU A 250 24.24 31.18 -1.40
C LEU A 250 23.54 31.71 -0.13
N VAL A 251 22.46 31.04 0.25
CA VAL A 251 21.72 31.33 1.48
C VAL A 251 22.31 30.53 2.63
N ALA A 252 22.66 31.22 3.72
CA ALA A 252 23.17 30.56 4.92
C ALA A 252 22.03 29.81 5.64
N LEU A 253 22.09 28.46 5.61
CA LEU A 253 21.07 27.59 6.18
C LEU A 253 21.40 27.17 7.63
N GLY A 254 22.59 27.48 8.15
CA GLY A 254 23.07 26.94 9.42
C GLY A 254 23.08 25.42 9.39
N ASP A 255 22.42 24.79 10.37
CA ASP A 255 22.32 23.34 10.46
C ASP A 255 21.17 22.74 9.63
N LYS A 256 20.35 23.57 8.96
CA LYS A 256 19.18 23.15 8.17
C LYS A 256 19.56 22.74 6.73
N LYS A 257 20.36 21.70 6.58
CA LYS A 257 20.85 21.24 5.25
C LYS A 257 19.94 20.23 4.55
N TYR A 258 19.03 19.60 5.27
CA TYR A 258 18.17 18.52 4.76
C TYR A 258 16.81 19.08 4.28
N LEU A 259 16.87 19.95 3.26
CA LEU A 259 15.73 20.76 2.84
C LEU A 259 14.53 19.96 2.30
N LEU A 260 14.77 18.78 1.74
CA LEU A 260 13.74 17.92 1.15
C LEU A 260 13.37 16.73 2.05
N SER A 261 14.07 16.56 3.18
CA SER A 261 13.77 15.44 4.07
C SER A 261 12.58 15.81 4.97
N PRO A 262 11.48 15.03 4.94
CA PRO A 262 10.45 15.18 5.94
C PRO A 262 10.99 14.82 7.31
N GLN A 263 10.52 15.47 8.37
CA GLN A 263 10.81 15.06 9.73
C GLN A 263 10.04 13.78 10.02
N ASP A 264 10.75 12.73 10.39
CA ASP A 264 10.12 11.55 10.95
C ASP A 264 9.66 11.93 12.36
N LEU A 265 8.35 12.04 12.53
CA LEU A 265 7.72 12.21 13.85
C LEU A 265 7.66 10.81 14.45
N ALA A 266 8.74 10.45 15.16
CA ALA A 266 8.78 9.22 15.94
C ALA A 266 8.21 9.46 17.33
#